data_489068f515ed9320c078a3bc38a32481
#
_entry.id   489068f515ed9320c078a3bc38a32481
#
_cell.length_a   1.000
_cell.length_b   1.000
_cell.length_c   1.000
_cell.angle_alpha   90.00
_cell.angle_beta   90.00
_cell.angle_gamma   90.00
#
_symmetry.space_group_name_H-M   'P 1'
#
loop_
_entity.id
_entity.type
_entity.pdbx_description
1 polymer ?
#
loop_
_entity_poly.entity_id
_entity_poly.type
_entity_poly.pdbx_seq_one_letter_code
_entity_poly.pdbx_strand_id
1 'polypeptide(L)'
;ITQYEGHSVADMGLLKMDFLGLRTLTVISKALANIRKSYPGVADIEQMPEVVRQTIRPGATCVDINVDKIPFDDPKIFELMGRGHTAGVFQIESAGMTATIKGMQPKEYRQVVALIALYRPGPLGAGMVTSYINRMNGKEPVAFYDDRLSDILDETYGTMVYQEQVMQISMKMSNFSPGESDSRIRKPVAKKKIKMLTDQVFHWEANGADETIYDHWINGAVENGYKREVAQRIWDDVLE
;
A
#
# COMPACT_ATOMS: atom_id res chain seq x y z
N ILE A 1 -12.21 -28.43 -11.87
CA ILE A 1 -11.01 -28.14 -12.69
C ILE A 1 -11.51 -27.68 -14.05
N THR A 2 -11.10 -26.51 -14.51
CA THR A 2 -11.40 -26.03 -15.85
C THR A 2 -10.58 -26.76 -16.90
N GLN A 3 -11.13 -26.98 -18.09
CA GLN A 3 -10.40 -27.56 -19.23
C GLN A 3 -9.42 -26.56 -19.86
N TYR A 4 -9.68 -25.25 -19.69
CA TYR A 4 -8.87 -24.18 -20.20
C TYR A 4 -7.99 -23.59 -19.09
N GLU A 5 -6.83 -23.06 -19.46
CA GLU A 5 -5.95 -22.33 -18.56
C GLU A 5 -6.58 -21.00 -18.07
N GLY A 6 -6.04 -20.44 -16.99
CA GLY A 6 -6.62 -19.28 -16.32
C GLY A 6 -6.71 -18.01 -17.18
N HIS A 7 -5.81 -17.82 -18.16
CA HIS A 7 -5.88 -16.66 -19.06
C HIS A 7 -7.05 -16.80 -20.04
N SER A 8 -7.16 -17.94 -20.72
CA SER A 8 -8.27 -18.22 -21.64
C SER A 8 -9.64 -18.16 -20.96
N VAL A 9 -9.72 -18.64 -19.70
CA VAL A 9 -10.95 -18.56 -18.90
C VAL A 9 -11.31 -17.10 -18.57
N ALA A 10 -10.33 -16.26 -18.28
CA ALA A 10 -10.55 -14.82 -18.05
C ALA A 10 -10.98 -14.10 -19.34
N ASP A 11 -10.39 -14.43 -20.48
CA ASP A 11 -10.75 -13.87 -21.81
C ASP A 11 -12.19 -14.24 -22.23
N MET A 12 -12.69 -15.38 -21.73
CA MET A 12 -14.09 -15.79 -21.90
C MET A 12 -15.06 -15.08 -20.93
N GLY A 13 -14.60 -14.12 -20.14
CA GLY A 13 -15.40 -13.35 -19.22
C GLY A 13 -15.68 -14.01 -17.86
N LEU A 14 -15.02 -15.11 -17.53
CA LEU A 14 -15.16 -15.73 -16.22
C LEU A 14 -14.22 -15.09 -15.20
N LEU A 15 -14.74 -14.86 -13.98
CA LEU A 15 -13.98 -14.25 -12.91
C LEU A 15 -12.92 -15.22 -12.36
N LYS A 16 -11.65 -14.83 -12.43
CA LYS A 16 -10.57 -15.51 -11.73
C LYS A 16 -10.45 -14.92 -10.32
N MET A 17 -10.61 -15.75 -9.30
CA MET A 17 -10.43 -15.37 -7.90
C MET A 17 -9.22 -16.11 -7.33
N ASP A 18 -8.33 -15.38 -6.67
CA ASP A 18 -7.18 -15.95 -5.97
C ASP A 18 -7.49 -16.01 -4.46
N PHE A 19 -7.46 -17.22 -3.89
CA PHE A 19 -7.59 -17.42 -2.44
C PHE A 19 -6.21 -17.46 -1.81
N LEU A 20 -5.84 -16.38 -1.15
CA LEU A 20 -4.52 -16.22 -0.53
C LEU A 20 -4.66 -16.25 0.99
N GLY A 21 -3.70 -16.90 1.66
CA GLY A 21 -3.63 -16.96 3.12
C GLY A 21 -2.19 -16.76 3.59
N LEU A 22 -2.05 -16.25 4.82
CA LEU A 22 -0.76 -16.02 5.46
C LEU A 22 -0.52 -17.08 6.56
N ARG A 23 0.62 -17.76 6.50
CA ARG A 23 1.06 -18.69 7.57
C ARG A 23 1.24 -17.99 8.91
N THR A 24 1.59 -16.71 8.91
CA THR A 24 1.75 -15.88 10.12
C THR A 24 0.47 -15.85 10.95
N LEU A 25 -0.71 -15.75 10.32
CA LEU A 25 -1.99 -15.80 11.03
C LEU A 25 -2.21 -17.15 11.72
N THR A 26 -1.76 -18.25 11.10
CA THR A 26 -1.79 -19.60 11.72
C THR A 26 -0.86 -19.67 12.93
N VAL A 27 0.32 -19.05 12.87
CA VAL A 27 1.26 -18.96 14.01
C VAL A 27 0.62 -18.19 15.17
N ILE A 28 0.01 -17.04 14.90
CA ILE A 28 -0.72 -16.25 15.91
C ILE A 28 -1.84 -17.08 16.54
N SER A 29 -2.66 -17.75 15.74
CA SER A 29 -3.75 -18.60 16.23
C SER A 29 -3.24 -19.74 17.14
N LYS A 30 -2.14 -20.41 16.77
CA LYS A 30 -1.51 -21.44 17.60
C LYS A 30 -0.91 -20.87 18.87
N ALA A 31 -0.29 -19.70 18.84
CA ALA A 31 0.24 -19.01 20.00
C ALA A 31 -0.88 -18.69 21.00
N LEU A 32 -2.00 -18.14 20.54
CA LEU A 32 -3.18 -17.89 21.36
C LEU A 32 -3.75 -19.18 21.98
N ALA A 33 -3.80 -20.27 21.22
CA ALA A 33 -4.25 -21.57 21.74
C ALA A 33 -3.31 -22.09 22.86
N ASN A 34 -2.01 -21.88 22.73
CA ASN A 34 -1.04 -22.24 23.77
C ASN A 34 -1.17 -21.35 25.02
N ILE A 35 -1.36 -20.05 24.83
CA ILE A 35 -1.61 -19.10 25.94
C ILE A 35 -2.85 -19.53 26.74
N ARG A 36 -3.96 -19.86 26.06
CA ARG A 36 -5.18 -20.33 26.72
C ARG A 36 -4.96 -21.60 27.56
N LYS A 37 -4.09 -22.50 27.11
CA LYS A 37 -3.74 -23.70 27.88
C LYS A 37 -2.86 -23.42 29.08
N SER A 38 -1.92 -22.47 28.96
CA SER A 38 -0.97 -22.10 30.00
C SER A 38 -1.60 -21.25 31.10
N TYR A 39 -2.63 -20.47 30.75
CA TYR A 39 -3.33 -19.55 31.68
C TYR A 39 -4.83 -19.82 31.65
N PRO A 40 -5.28 -20.91 32.34
CA PRO A 40 -6.69 -21.32 32.31
C PRO A 40 -7.63 -20.46 33.13
N GLY A 41 -7.14 -19.47 33.89
CA GLY A 41 -7.92 -18.60 34.74
C GLY A 41 -7.77 -17.12 34.41
N VAL A 42 -8.80 -16.32 34.74
CA VAL A 42 -8.81 -14.86 34.52
C VAL A 42 -8.00 -14.12 35.61
N ALA A 43 -7.63 -14.81 36.72
CA ALA A 43 -6.99 -14.21 37.89
C ALA A 43 -5.64 -13.50 37.56
N ASP A 44 -4.93 -13.95 36.55
CA ASP A 44 -3.63 -13.39 36.18
C ASP A 44 -3.73 -12.16 35.24
N ILE A 45 -4.95 -11.82 34.78
CA ILE A 45 -5.16 -10.70 33.86
C ILE A 45 -4.83 -9.36 34.50
N GLU A 46 -5.09 -9.21 35.82
CA GLU A 46 -4.80 -7.96 36.53
C GLU A 46 -3.31 -7.67 36.66
N GLN A 47 -2.46 -8.69 36.56
CA GLN A 47 -1.00 -8.55 36.58
C GLN A 47 -0.41 -8.24 35.19
N MET A 48 -1.22 -8.30 34.16
CA MET A 48 -0.76 -8.02 32.78
C MET A 48 -0.68 -6.52 32.51
N PRO A 49 0.19 -6.10 31.57
CA PRO A 49 0.22 -4.71 31.09
C PRO A 49 -1.16 -4.25 30.61
N GLU A 50 -1.48 -2.98 30.85
CA GLU A 50 -2.78 -2.38 30.49
C GLU A 50 -3.18 -2.64 29.05
N VAL A 51 -2.25 -2.51 28.10
CA VAL A 51 -2.47 -2.78 26.68
C VAL A 51 -2.96 -4.21 26.45
N VAL A 52 -2.40 -5.19 27.16
CA VAL A 52 -2.84 -6.59 27.05
C VAL A 52 -4.23 -6.78 27.65
N ARG A 53 -4.51 -6.15 28.80
CA ARG A 53 -5.83 -6.21 29.44
C ARG A 53 -6.94 -5.67 28.54
N GLN A 54 -6.69 -4.57 27.85
CA GLN A 54 -7.64 -3.97 26.91
C GLN A 54 -7.95 -4.84 25.69
N THR A 55 -7.06 -5.78 25.34
CA THR A 55 -7.25 -6.69 24.20
C THR A 55 -7.92 -8.02 24.58
N ILE A 56 -8.18 -8.26 25.87
CA ILE A 56 -8.85 -9.48 26.32
C ILE A 56 -10.34 -9.41 26.00
N ARG A 57 -10.90 -10.52 25.53
CA ARG A 57 -12.33 -10.59 25.21
C ARG A 57 -13.17 -10.45 26.47
N PRO A 58 -14.19 -9.57 26.48
CA PRO A 58 -15.12 -9.47 27.62
C PRO A 58 -15.78 -10.82 27.92
N GLY A 59 -15.82 -11.19 29.22
CA GLY A 59 -16.42 -12.44 29.66
C GLY A 59 -15.58 -13.70 29.41
N ALA A 60 -14.32 -13.56 29.03
CA ALA A 60 -13.42 -14.70 28.89
C ALA A 60 -13.14 -15.36 30.24
N THR A 61 -13.16 -16.69 30.27
CA THR A 61 -12.81 -17.51 31.43
C THR A 61 -11.33 -17.89 31.48
N CYS A 62 -10.56 -17.50 30.50
CA CYS A 62 -9.12 -17.69 30.37
C CYS A 62 -8.50 -16.49 29.64
N VAL A 63 -7.17 -16.38 29.61
CA VAL A 63 -6.49 -15.35 28.84
C VAL A 63 -6.72 -15.59 27.34
N ASP A 64 -7.62 -14.83 26.77
CA ASP A 64 -7.99 -14.88 25.35
C ASP A 64 -7.85 -13.50 24.73
N ILE A 65 -6.68 -13.25 24.13
CA ILE A 65 -6.38 -11.98 23.48
C ILE A 65 -7.24 -11.83 22.21
N ASN A 66 -7.95 -10.72 22.12
CA ASN A 66 -8.68 -10.35 20.92
C ASN A 66 -7.74 -9.57 19.99
N VAL A 67 -7.22 -10.25 18.96
CA VAL A 67 -6.30 -9.64 17.99
C VAL A 67 -6.92 -8.48 17.20
N ASP A 68 -8.25 -8.45 17.06
CA ASP A 68 -8.97 -7.38 16.37
C ASP A 68 -9.02 -6.07 17.19
N LYS A 69 -8.68 -6.14 18.48
CA LYS A 69 -8.64 -4.99 19.39
C LYS A 69 -7.24 -4.51 19.74
N ILE A 70 -6.20 -5.08 19.11
CA ILE A 70 -4.82 -4.62 19.31
C ILE A 70 -4.71 -3.19 18.77
N PRO A 71 -4.30 -2.20 19.60
CA PRO A 71 -4.13 -0.83 19.14
C PRO A 71 -2.95 -0.72 18.16
N PHE A 72 -3.08 0.16 17.16
CA PHE A 72 -2.03 0.40 16.16
C PHE A 72 -1.15 1.61 16.50
N ASP A 73 -1.32 2.20 17.68
CA ASP A 73 -0.70 3.46 18.10
C ASP A 73 0.21 3.33 19.34
N ASP A 74 0.55 2.11 19.76
CA ASP A 74 1.46 1.91 20.89
C ASP A 74 2.89 2.41 20.54
N PRO A 75 3.38 3.49 21.18
CA PRO A 75 4.68 4.09 20.86
C PRO A 75 5.86 3.15 21.13
N LYS A 76 5.71 2.17 22.02
CA LYS A 76 6.77 1.19 22.33
C LYS A 76 7.08 0.29 21.12
N ILE A 77 6.07 0.02 20.27
CA ILE A 77 6.25 -0.77 19.04
C ILE A 77 7.11 0.01 18.05
N PHE A 78 6.84 1.30 17.86
CA PHE A 78 7.60 2.15 16.95
C PHE A 78 9.03 2.39 17.47
N GLU A 79 9.20 2.56 18.77
CA GLU A 79 10.52 2.64 19.40
C GLU A 79 11.33 1.36 19.20
N LEU A 80 10.72 0.19 19.39
CA LEU A 80 11.34 -1.11 19.15
C LEU A 80 11.81 -1.24 17.69
N MET A 81 10.96 -0.87 16.74
CA MET A 81 11.29 -0.86 15.31
C MET A 81 12.41 0.15 15.01
N GLY A 82 12.33 1.36 15.55
CA GLY A 82 13.34 2.41 15.38
C GLY A 82 14.71 2.04 15.94
N ARG A 83 14.78 1.17 16.95
CA ARG A 83 16.03 0.58 17.44
C ARG A 83 16.56 -0.55 16.55
N GLY A 84 15.76 -1.02 15.60
CA GLY A 84 16.11 -2.14 14.70
C GLY A 84 15.89 -3.52 15.34
N HIS A 85 15.10 -3.61 16.39
CA HIS A 85 14.73 -4.89 17.01
C HIS A 85 13.56 -5.53 16.24
N THR A 86 13.79 -5.89 14.98
CA THR A 86 12.78 -6.37 14.04
C THR A 86 12.84 -7.87 13.81
N ALA A 87 13.64 -8.61 14.55
CA ALA A 87 13.73 -10.07 14.46
C ALA A 87 12.36 -10.72 14.75
N GLY A 88 11.88 -11.56 13.83
CA GLY A 88 10.58 -12.21 13.92
C GLY A 88 9.38 -11.32 13.57
N VAL A 89 9.58 -10.05 13.22
CA VAL A 89 8.51 -9.18 12.76
C VAL A 89 8.32 -9.37 11.25
N PHE A 90 7.15 -9.92 10.88
CA PHE A 90 6.85 -10.27 9.48
C PHE A 90 7.13 -9.14 8.51
N GLN A 91 7.82 -9.44 7.41
CA GLN A 91 8.23 -8.52 6.33
C GLN A 91 9.24 -7.41 6.71
N ILE A 92 9.61 -7.23 7.97
CA ILE A 92 10.55 -6.19 8.41
C ILE A 92 11.85 -6.75 9.03
N GLU A 93 12.06 -8.05 8.98
CA GLU A 93 13.19 -8.73 9.64
C GLU A 93 14.46 -8.83 8.79
N SER A 94 14.42 -8.53 7.48
CA SER A 94 15.62 -8.56 6.65
C SER A 94 16.61 -7.44 7.03
N ALA A 95 17.91 -7.70 6.91
CA ALA A 95 18.94 -6.74 7.29
C ALA A 95 18.77 -5.36 6.61
N GLY A 96 18.42 -5.34 5.30
CA GLY A 96 18.18 -4.11 4.57
C GLY A 96 16.93 -3.36 5.07
N MET A 97 15.82 -4.06 5.30
CA MET A 97 14.62 -3.47 5.85
C MET A 97 14.85 -2.95 7.28
N THR A 98 15.56 -3.72 8.11
CA THR A 98 15.94 -3.30 9.48
C THR A 98 16.78 -2.02 9.47
N ALA A 99 17.74 -1.91 8.55
CA ALA A 99 18.54 -0.69 8.40
C ALA A 99 17.67 0.50 7.94
N THR A 100 16.75 0.27 7.01
CA THR A 100 15.85 1.31 6.50
C THR A 100 14.89 1.80 7.58
N ILE A 101 14.22 0.91 8.32
CA ILE A 101 13.26 1.29 9.38
C ILE A 101 13.98 1.98 10.55
N LYS A 102 15.22 1.57 10.85
CA LYS A 102 16.08 2.24 11.83
C LYS A 102 16.43 3.68 11.39
N GLY A 103 16.71 3.89 10.11
CA GLY A 103 16.93 5.24 9.55
C GLY A 103 15.66 6.09 9.48
N MET A 104 14.51 5.45 9.30
CA MET A 104 13.21 6.08 9.20
C MET A 104 12.70 6.59 10.55
N GLN A 105 12.89 5.85 11.65
CA GLN A 105 12.35 6.16 12.97
C GLN A 105 10.82 6.38 12.95
N PRO A 106 10.02 5.36 12.61
CA PRO A 106 8.58 5.51 12.46
C PRO A 106 7.92 5.89 13.78
N LYS A 107 6.83 6.66 13.71
CA LYS A 107 6.03 7.10 14.86
C LYS A 107 4.58 6.65 14.74
N GLU A 108 4.16 6.22 13.55
CA GLU A 108 2.79 5.89 13.23
C GLU A 108 2.71 4.63 12.36
N TYR A 109 1.61 3.90 12.50
CA TYR A 109 1.36 2.67 11.76
C TYR A 109 1.39 2.88 10.23
N ARG A 110 0.76 3.97 9.74
CA ARG A 110 0.75 4.30 8.30
C ARG A 110 2.14 4.42 7.69
N GLN A 111 3.11 4.92 8.45
CA GLN A 111 4.50 5.06 8.00
C GLN A 111 5.16 3.69 7.78
N VAL A 112 4.87 2.73 8.67
CA VAL A 112 5.36 1.34 8.52
C VAL A 112 4.72 0.67 7.30
N VAL A 113 3.42 0.88 7.08
CA VAL A 113 2.70 0.35 5.90
C VAL A 113 3.30 0.91 4.61
N ALA A 114 3.53 2.23 4.55
CA ALA A 114 4.15 2.88 3.39
C ALA A 114 5.57 2.35 3.13
N LEU A 115 6.37 2.15 4.18
CA LEU A 115 7.71 1.57 4.05
C LEU A 115 7.67 0.17 3.43
N ILE A 116 6.76 -0.70 3.88
CA ILE A 116 6.59 -2.05 3.32
C ILE A 116 6.20 -2.00 1.84
N ALA A 117 5.38 -1.02 1.46
CA ALA A 117 4.99 -0.82 0.06
C ALA A 117 6.14 -0.31 -0.81
N LEU A 118 6.96 0.61 -0.27
CA LEU A 118 8.10 1.22 -0.97
C LEU A 118 9.36 0.34 -1.01
N TYR A 119 9.53 -0.59 -0.06
CA TYR A 119 10.72 -1.43 0.01
C TYR A 119 10.71 -2.55 -1.04
N ARG A 120 10.81 -2.15 -2.31
CA ARG A 120 10.86 -3.03 -3.49
C ARG A 120 11.95 -2.54 -4.44
N PRO A 121 12.51 -3.41 -5.32
CA PRO A 121 13.63 -3.04 -6.20
C PRO A 121 13.41 -1.77 -7.03
N GLY A 122 12.23 -1.55 -7.59
CA GLY A 122 11.89 -0.35 -8.37
C GLY A 122 11.99 0.93 -7.53
N PRO A 123 11.12 1.13 -6.52
CA PRO A 123 11.13 2.33 -5.69
C PRO A 123 12.46 2.57 -4.94
N LEU A 124 13.18 1.49 -4.58
CA LEU A 124 14.52 1.59 -3.98
C LEU A 124 15.53 2.17 -4.97
N GLY A 125 15.52 1.68 -6.22
CA GLY A 125 16.41 2.16 -7.28
C GLY A 125 16.13 3.60 -7.69
N ALA A 126 14.87 4.02 -7.69
CA ALA A 126 14.44 5.39 -8.01
C ALA A 126 14.66 6.40 -6.87
N GLY A 127 15.18 5.99 -5.71
CA GLY A 127 15.40 6.88 -4.57
C GLY A 127 14.13 7.32 -3.82
N MET A 128 12.97 6.78 -4.17
CA MET A 128 11.68 7.14 -3.57
C MET A 128 11.62 6.89 -2.07
N VAL A 129 12.24 5.81 -1.60
CA VAL A 129 12.35 5.49 -0.16
C VAL A 129 13.09 6.59 0.60
N THR A 130 14.18 7.09 0.03
CA THR A 130 15.01 8.14 0.66
C THR A 130 14.24 9.46 0.71
N SER A 131 13.61 9.89 -0.37
CA SER A 131 12.78 11.10 -0.40
C SER A 131 11.60 10.99 0.57
N TYR A 132 10.89 9.86 0.60
CA TYR A 132 9.81 9.63 1.55
C TYR A 132 10.29 9.81 3.00
N ILE A 133 11.39 9.15 3.38
CA ILE A 133 11.95 9.24 4.74
C ILE A 133 12.41 10.66 5.07
N ASN A 134 13.03 11.35 4.14
CA ASN A 134 13.50 12.73 4.34
C ASN A 134 12.33 13.69 4.55
N ARG A 135 11.28 13.59 3.73
CA ARG A 135 10.07 14.42 3.86
C ARG A 135 9.32 14.13 5.16
N MET A 136 9.15 12.85 5.49
CA MET A 136 8.54 12.42 6.75
C MET A 136 9.28 12.97 7.97
N ASN A 137 10.62 13.03 7.92
CA ASN A 137 11.46 13.54 9.01
C ASN A 137 11.71 15.06 8.94
N GLY A 138 11.11 15.78 8.01
CA GLY A 138 11.29 17.22 7.83
C GLY A 138 12.67 17.65 7.33
N LYS A 139 13.46 16.72 6.80
CA LYS A 139 14.78 17.00 6.20
C LYS A 139 14.66 17.53 4.77
N GLU A 140 13.56 17.25 4.12
CA GLU A 140 13.18 17.68 2.78
C GLU A 140 11.75 18.22 2.85
N PRO A 141 11.43 19.34 2.19
CA PRO A 141 10.07 19.86 2.16
C PRO A 141 9.14 18.87 1.46
N VAL A 142 7.92 18.73 1.97
CA VAL A 142 6.86 18.01 1.27
C VAL A 142 6.52 18.81 0.01
N ALA A 143 6.62 18.16 -1.14
CA ALA A 143 6.29 18.76 -2.43
C ALA A 143 5.31 17.86 -3.19
N PHE A 144 4.29 18.47 -3.74
CA PHE A 144 3.32 17.81 -4.60
C PHE A 144 3.62 18.11 -6.06
N TYR A 145 3.21 17.24 -6.96
CA TYR A 145 3.29 17.49 -8.39
C TYR A 145 2.45 18.72 -8.80
N ASP A 146 1.30 18.84 -8.16
CA ASP A 146 0.38 19.98 -8.22
C ASP A 146 -0.38 20.03 -6.88
N ASP A 147 -0.61 21.21 -6.32
CA ASP A 147 -1.26 21.40 -5.01
C ASP A 147 -2.65 20.77 -4.93
N ARG A 148 -3.34 20.66 -6.06
CA ARG A 148 -4.66 20.00 -6.16
C ARG A 148 -4.61 18.49 -5.91
N LEU A 149 -3.44 17.86 -5.96
CA LEU A 149 -3.23 16.44 -5.67
C LEU A 149 -2.85 16.17 -4.21
N SER A 150 -2.81 17.22 -3.37
CA SER A 150 -2.45 17.09 -1.96
C SER A 150 -3.40 16.17 -1.19
N ASP A 151 -4.69 16.20 -1.46
CA ASP A 151 -5.69 15.33 -0.84
C ASP A 151 -5.45 13.82 -1.09
N ILE A 152 -4.75 13.48 -2.17
CA ILE A 152 -4.37 12.09 -2.51
C ILE A 152 -3.01 11.73 -1.93
N LEU A 153 -2.07 12.67 -1.90
CA LEU A 153 -0.66 12.39 -1.63
C LEU A 153 -0.17 12.87 -0.25
N ASP A 154 -1.00 13.57 0.53
CA ASP A 154 -0.58 14.12 1.84
C ASP A 154 -0.21 13.02 2.83
N GLU A 155 -0.97 11.92 2.88
CA GLU A 155 -0.68 10.77 3.75
C GLU A 155 0.68 10.10 3.47
N THR A 156 1.22 10.31 2.27
CA THR A 156 2.50 9.75 1.80
C THR A 156 3.56 10.81 1.53
N TYR A 157 3.40 11.99 2.13
CA TYR A 157 4.35 13.10 2.04
C TYR A 157 4.69 13.50 0.58
N GLY A 158 3.68 13.52 -0.29
CA GLY A 158 3.83 13.87 -1.70
C GLY A 158 4.45 12.77 -2.58
N THR A 159 4.62 11.57 -2.07
CA THR A 159 5.18 10.41 -2.81
C THR A 159 4.05 9.49 -3.26
N MET A 160 4.06 9.05 -4.52
CA MET A 160 3.16 7.99 -4.98
C MET A 160 3.63 6.63 -4.45
N VAL A 161 2.90 6.05 -3.53
CA VAL A 161 3.23 4.79 -2.85
C VAL A 161 2.29 3.67 -3.24
N TYR A 162 1.00 3.98 -3.36
CA TYR A 162 -0.07 3.00 -3.54
C TYR A 162 -0.65 3.04 -4.95
N GLN A 163 -1.04 1.87 -5.45
CA GLN A 163 -1.73 1.76 -6.74
C GLN A 163 -3.03 2.57 -6.78
N GLU A 164 -3.71 2.65 -5.64
CA GLU A 164 -4.92 3.43 -5.44
C GLU A 164 -4.69 4.93 -5.68
N GLN A 165 -3.54 5.46 -5.27
CA GLN A 165 -3.17 6.86 -5.52
C GLN A 165 -2.99 7.13 -7.02
N VAL A 166 -2.36 6.21 -7.74
CA VAL A 166 -2.22 6.31 -9.21
C VAL A 166 -3.60 6.32 -9.89
N MET A 167 -4.51 5.45 -9.44
CA MET A 167 -5.88 5.42 -9.95
C MET A 167 -6.64 6.72 -9.62
N GLN A 168 -6.54 7.22 -8.39
CA GLN A 168 -7.19 8.47 -7.98
C GLN A 168 -6.66 9.67 -8.77
N ILE A 169 -5.34 9.73 -9.01
CA ILE A 169 -4.72 10.77 -9.84
C ILE A 169 -5.26 10.68 -11.27
N SER A 170 -5.31 9.50 -11.88
CA SER A 170 -5.82 9.34 -13.24
C SER A 170 -7.29 9.78 -13.37
N MET A 171 -8.12 9.45 -12.39
CA MET A 171 -9.52 9.90 -12.35
C MET A 171 -9.63 11.41 -12.18
N LYS A 172 -8.90 11.98 -11.23
CA LYS A 172 -9.00 13.41 -10.88
C LYS A 172 -8.35 14.31 -11.92
N MET A 173 -7.21 13.89 -12.46
CA MET A 173 -6.42 14.70 -13.39
C MET A 173 -6.89 14.53 -14.84
N SER A 174 -7.23 13.31 -15.25
CA SER A 174 -7.38 12.97 -16.67
C SER A 174 -8.72 12.31 -17.02
N ASN A 175 -9.72 12.45 -16.16
CA ASN A 175 -11.12 12.01 -16.40
C ASN A 175 -11.31 10.50 -16.64
N PHE A 176 -10.36 9.65 -16.23
CA PHE A 176 -10.57 8.21 -16.31
C PHE A 176 -11.72 7.79 -15.39
N SER A 177 -12.58 6.92 -15.85
CA SER A 177 -13.52 6.23 -14.96
C SER A 177 -12.78 5.26 -14.03
N PRO A 178 -13.38 4.83 -12.89
CA PRO A 178 -12.74 3.86 -11.98
C PRO A 178 -12.34 2.55 -12.67
N GLY A 179 -13.19 2.05 -13.59
CA GLY A 179 -12.92 0.85 -14.36
C GLY A 179 -11.77 1.00 -15.35
N GLU A 180 -11.68 2.15 -16.00
CA GLU A 180 -10.57 2.47 -16.91
C GLU A 180 -9.27 2.66 -16.15
N SER A 181 -9.28 3.37 -15.04
CA SER A 181 -8.11 3.52 -14.16
C SER A 181 -7.54 2.17 -13.75
N ASP A 182 -8.39 1.21 -13.38
CA ASP A 182 -7.96 -0.15 -13.04
C ASP A 182 -7.44 -0.92 -14.26
N SER A 183 -8.22 -0.96 -15.34
CA SER A 183 -7.94 -1.82 -16.49
C SER A 183 -6.88 -1.26 -17.43
N ARG A 184 -6.86 0.06 -17.65
CA ARG A 184 -6.02 0.74 -18.64
C ARG A 184 -4.78 1.41 -18.04
N ILE A 185 -4.77 1.73 -16.74
CA ILE A 185 -3.60 2.32 -16.05
C ILE A 185 -2.97 1.29 -15.12
N ARG A 186 -3.63 0.96 -13.99
CA ARG A 186 -3.03 0.15 -12.93
C ARG A 186 -2.54 -1.23 -13.41
N LYS A 187 -3.38 -1.98 -14.11
CA LYS A 187 -3.01 -3.34 -14.57
C LYS A 187 -1.90 -3.35 -15.63
N PRO A 188 -1.91 -2.51 -16.67
CA PRO A 188 -0.82 -2.44 -17.63
C PRO A 188 0.50 -1.96 -17.01
N VAL A 189 0.48 -0.95 -16.15
CA VAL A 189 1.66 -0.46 -15.41
C VAL A 189 2.26 -1.59 -14.57
N ALA A 190 1.46 -2.23 -13.72
CA ALA A 190 1.91 -3.34 -12.88
C ALA A 190 2.49 -4.52 -13.68
N LYS A 191 2.06 -4.73 -14.93
CA LYS A 191 2.55 -5.76 -15.84
C LYS A 191 3.65 -5.26 -16.78
N LYS A 192 4.11 -4.02 -16.63
CA LYS A 192 5.08 -3.34 -17.51
C LYS A 192 4.72 -3.44 -19.01
N LYS A 193 3.44 -3.33 -19.34
CA LYS A 193 2.93 -3.36 -20.71
C LYS A 193 2.97 -1.95 -21.35
N ILE A 194 4.15 -1.34 -21.41
CA ILE A 194 4.36 0.04 -21.86
C ILE A 194 3.77 0.27 -23.27
N LYS A 195 4.01 -0.64 -24.22
CA LYS A 195 3.44 -0.53 -25.58
C LYS A 195 1.91 -0.46 -25.62
N MET A 196 1.21 -1.08 -24.65
CA MET A 196 -0.23 -0.94 -24.56
C MET A 196 -0.64 0.49 -24.19
N LEU A 197 0.18 1.16 -23.39
CA LEU A 197 -0.10 2.51 -22.89
C LEU A 197 0.16 3.59 -23.94
N THR A 198 1.15 3.37 -24.81
CA THR A 198 1.62 4.39 -25.78
C THR A 198 1.17 4.16 -27.21
N ASP A 199 0.96 2.91 -27.61
CA ASP A 199 0.75 2.55 -29.02
C ASP A 199 -0.67 2.06 -29.31
N GLN A 200 -1.37 1.52 -28.30
CA GLN A 200 -2.72 1.00 -28.52
C GLN A 200 -3.78 2.10 -28.40
N VAL A 201 -4.52 2.31 -29.48
CA VAL A 201 -5.62 3.28 -29.54
C VAL A 201 -6.91 2.66 -29.01
N PHE A 202 -7.67 3.43 -28.26
CA PHE A 202 -8.96 3.09 -27.71
C PHE A 202 -9.97 4.18 -28.05
N HIS A 203 -11.22 3.79 -28.21
CA HIS A 203 -12.33 4.75 -28.22
C HIS A 203 -12.71 5.16 -26.79
N TRP A 204 -12.80 6.46 -26.53
CA TRP A 204 -13.12 7.01 -25.23
C TRP A 204 -14.52 7.62 -25.23
N GLU A 205 -15.45 6.99 -24.54
CA GLU A 205 -16.85 7.45 -24.48
C GLU A 205 -16.98 8.86 -23.88
N ALA A 206 -16.07 9.22 -22.97
CA ALA A 206 -16.10 10.51 -22.25
C ALA A 206 -15.95 11.72 -23.19
N ASN A 207 -15.16 11.60 -24.26
CA ASN A 207 -14.91 12.69 -25.23
C ASN A 207 -15.18 12.30 -26.68
N GLY A 208 -15.55 11.05 -26.95
CA GLY A 208 -15.82 10.55 -28.31
C GLY A 208 -14.60 10.47 -29.21
N ALA A 209 -13.39 10.48 -28.65
CA ALA A 209 -12.14 10.48 -29.38
C ALA A 209 -11.49 9.08 -29.40
N ASP A 210 -10.69 8.83 -30.45
CA ASP A 210 -9.82 7.67 -30.54
C ASP A 210 -8.40 8.09 -30.20
N GLU A 211 -7.92 7.70 -29.03
CA GLU A 211 -6.63 8.12 -28.48
C GLU A 211 -5.88 6.95 -27.86
N THR A 212 -4.56 7.09 -27.74
CA THR A 212 -3.78 6.20 -26.88
C THR A 212 -4.08 6.50 -25.41
N ILE A 213 -3.72 5.59 -24.51
CA ILE A 213 -3.88 5.83 -23.05
C ILE A 213 -3.02 7.03 -22.62
N TYR A 214 -1.82 7.16 -23.20
CA TYR A 214 -0.94 8.30 -22.96
C TYR A 214 -1.58 9.62 -23.43
N ASP A 215 -2.09 9.67 -24.66
CA ASP A 215 -2.72 10.88 -25.19
C ASP A 215 -3.93 11.29 -24.33
N HIS A 216 -4.79 10.34 -23.97
CA HIS A 216 -5.93 10.59 -23.09
C HIS A 216 -5.49 11.12 -21.72
N TRP A 217 -4.42 10.55 -21.14
CA TRP A 217 -3.85 11.03 -19.88
C TRP A 217 -3.41 12.50 -20.00
N ILE A 218 -2.66 12.84 -21.02
CA ILE A 218 -2.13 14.20 -21.21
C ILE A 218 -3.25 15.20 -21.55
N ASN A 219 -4.12 14.84 -22.52
CA ASN A 219 -5.20 15.72 -22.99
C ASN A 219 -6.21 15.99 -21.85
N GLY A 220 -6.67 14.96 -21.16
CA GLY A 220 -7.59 15.10 -20.04
C GLY A 220 -6.99 15.95 -18.89
N ALA A 221 -5.69 15.81 -18.62
CA ALA A 221 -5.02 16.66 -17.66
C ALA A 221 -5.03 18.14 -18.05
N VAL A 222 -4.73 18.42 -19.31
CA VAL A 222 -4.74 19.80 -19.85
C VAL A 222 -6.15 20.38 -19.83
N GLU A 223 -7.17 19.61 -20.23
CA GLU A 223 -8.58 20.01 -20.16
C GLU A 223 -9.01 20.37 -18.74
N ASN A 224 -8.51 19.62 -17.73
CA ASN A 224 -8.74 19.90 -16.32
C ASN A 224 -7.82 20.99 -15.73
N GLY A 225 -7.09 21.71 -16.59
CA GLY A 225 -6.27 22.86 -16.22
C GLY A 225 -4.95 22.51 -15.53
N TYR A 226 -4.49 21.26 -15.61
CA TYR A 226 -3.14 20.91 -15.20
C TYR A 226 -2.12 21.27 -16.29
N LYS A 227 -0.90 21.60 -15.89
CA LYS A 227 0.17 21.85 -16.83
C LYS A 227 0.60 20.53 -17.50
N ARG A 228 0.86 20.57 -18.79
CA ARG A 228 1.32 19.39 -19.55
C ARG A 228 2.58 18.76 -18.95
N GLU A 229 3.51 19.58 -18.49
CA GLU A 229 4.77 19.15 -17.88
C GLU A 229 4.53 18.39 -16.57
N VAL A 230 3.51 18.78 -15.80
CA VAL A 230 3.10 18.07 -14.58
C VAL A 230 2.53 16.71 -14.92
N ALA A 231 1.63 16.64 -15.90
CA ALA A 231 1.03 15.39 -16.35
C ALA A 231 2.09 14.43 -16.91
N GLN A 232 3.05 14.95 -17.68
CA GLN A 232 4.17 14.18 -18.22
C GLN A 232 5.06 13.62 -17.09
N ARG A 233 5.44 14.46 -16.15
CA ARG A 233 6.28 14.04 -15.02
C ARG A 233 5.63 12.94 -14.18
N ILE A 234 4.32 13.06 -13.88
CA ILE A 234 3.60 12.02 -13.15
C ILE A 234 3.56 10.73 -13.96
N TRP A 235 3.33 10.84 -15.28
CA TRP A 235 3.34 9.68 -16.16
C TRP A 235 4.67 8.93 -16.15
N ASP A 236 5.78 9.65 -16.25
CA ASP A 236 7.12 9.08 -16.23
C ASP A 236 7.39 8.37 -14.89
N ASP A 237 7.06 9.01 -13.76
CA ASP A 237 7.20 8.44 -12.42
C ASP A 237 6.29 7.21 -12.18
N VAL A 238 5.14 7.13 -12.85
CA VAL A 238 4.23 5.95 -12.78
C VAL A 238 4.80 4.76 -13.55
N LEU A 239 5.59 5.00 -14.60
CA LEU A 239 6.16 3.93 -15.43
C LEU A 239 7.47 3.34 -14.88
N GLU A 240 8.18 4.03 -13.98
CA GLU A 240 9.36 3.54 -13.28
C GLU A 240 9.01 2.45 -12.25
#